data_149fff5c8ccd66930e8496b007b66560
#
_entry.id   149fff5c8ccd66930e8496b007b66560
#
_cell.length_a   1.000
_cell.length_b   1.000
_cell.length_c   1.000
_cell.angle_alpha   90.00
_cell.angle_beta   90.00
_cell.angle_gamma   90.00
#
_symmetry.space_group_name_H-M   'P 1'
#
loop_
_entity.id
_entity.type
_entity.pdbx_description
1 polymer ?
#
loop_
_entity_poly.entity_id
_entity_poly.type
_entity_poly.pdbx_seq_one_letter_code
_entity_poly.pdbx_strand_id
1 'polypeptide(L)'
;RPGPPWVRVTALGSYREVGRAMHLVTTNESKVLVDCGAKPTNNRSEVQPFFAAPEMLPLDNIDAVVITHAHVDHIGMLPVLFKYGYKGPVYCTQPTRDLMTLLQMDYIKVAQAEGNDPPYSKSDIQECIKHVVDINWGEKTDIAPDIKMTMENAGHILGSSSVYMQIGEGRNEHKLLFSGDIKYEKSWLFDAATVRFNKVDTLVVESTYGGPQSIQPTRQQATQDLQDLIIDTLSRKGKIFCPVFAVGRSQEVMMAIDELFKSEKVTPVTVWLDGMISEATAIHTSHPNYLNKDLRGKMLRGGSENPFNSKWFKQVESREQRESILLDPTPCIVLATSGMMTGGPIVEYFKYWAPEPGNTLCFVGYQASGTLGRRLQDGHSQVPLVDKGQTLICLLYTSPSPRDRG
;
A
#
# COMPACT_ATOMS: atom_id res chain seq x y z
N ARG A 1 -45.59 6.95 3.22
CA ARG A 1 -44.98 6.19 2.10
C ARG A 1 -43.52 6.58 2.07
N PRO A 2 -42.57 5.63 2.03
CA PRO A 2 -41.20 5.98 1.77
C PRO A 2 -41.14 6.77 0.45
N GLY A 3 -40.30 7.80 0.40
CA GLY A 3 -40.05 8.56 -0.83
C GLY A 3 -39.45 7.67 -1.94
N PRO A 4 -39.32 8.18 -3.18
CA PRO A 4 -38.67 7.39 -4.24
C PRO A 4 -37.27 6.96 -3.80
N PRO A 5 -36.82 5.76 -4.18
CA PRO A 5 -35.48 5.29 -3.83
C PRO A 5 -34.41 6.23 -4.40
N TRP A 6 -33.43 6.56 -3.59
CA TRP A 6 -32.28 7.37 -3.98
C TRP A 6 -30.99 6.79 -3.40
N VAL A 7 -29.89 7.05 -4.06
CA VAL A 7 -28.55 6.70 -3.62
C VAL A 7 -27.70 7.94 -3.63
N ARG A 8 -26.98 8.19 -2.54
CA ARG A 8 -26.01 9.29 -2.41
C ARG A 8 -24.65 8.72 -2.06
N VAL A 9 -23.63 9.18 -2.77
CA VAL A 9 -22.23 8.99 -2.39
C VAL A 9 -21.70 10.31 -1.86
N THR A 10 -21.30 10.33 -0.59
CA THR A 10 -20.70 11.50 0.05
C THR A 10 -19.19 11.30 0.10
N ALA A 11 -18.46 12.25 -0.48
CA ALA A 11 -16.99 12.26 -0.50
C ALA A 11 -16.47 12.78 0.85
N LEU A 12 -15.84 11.91 1.64
CA LEU A 12 -15.31 12.24 2.96
C LEU A 12 -13.78 12.28 2.99
N GLY A 13 -13.12 11.89 1.91
CA GLY A 13 -11.68 11.94 1.72
C GLY A 13 -11.27 11.35 0.38
N SER A 14 -10.00 11.54 -0.03
CA SER A 14 -9.39 11.02 -1.26
C SER A 14 -9.85 11.64 -2.58
N TYR A 15 -10.73 12.64 -2.56
CA TYR A 15 -11.17 13.30 -3.79
C TYR A 15 -10.22 14.43 -4.18
N ARG A 16 -9.60 14.31 -5.37
CA ARG A 16 -8.56 15.20 -5.93
C ARG A 16 -7.28 15.25 -5.09
N GLU A 17 -7.03 14.21 -4.30
CA GLU A 17 -5.83 14.03 -3.50
C GLU A 17 -5.51 12.54 -3.33
N VAL A 18 -4.29 12.21 -2.89
CA VAL A 18 -3.91 10.86 -2.45
C VAL A 18 -4.00 10.79 -0.93
N GLY A 19 -4.63 9.74 -0.43
CA GLY A 19 -4.73 9.45 1.00
C GLY A 19 -6.10 9.75 1.61
N ARG A 20 -6.29 9.30 2.84
CA ARG A 20 -7.51 9.40 3.67
C ARG A 20 -8.80 8.99 2.94
N ALA A 21 -8.74 7.91 2.16
CA ALA A 21 -9.89 7.41 1.43
C ALA A 21 -11.06 7.12 2.38
N MET A 22 -12.20 7.72 2.13
CA MET A 22 -13.45 7.47 2.85
C MET A 22 -14.64 7.95 2.06
N HIS A 23 -15.58 7.05 1.81
CA HIS A 23 -16.80 7.30 1.05
C HIS A 23 -18.00 6.82 1.86
N LEU A 24 -19.06 7.64 1.96
CA LEU A 24 -20.29 7.24 2.60
C LEU A 24 -21.38 7.03 1.54
N VAL A 25 -21.88 5.82 1.44
CA VAL A 25 -23.06 5.47 0.65
C VAL A 25 -24.28 5.57 1.55
N THR A 26 -25.25 6.38 1.16
CA THR A 26 -26.51 6.56 1.90
C THR A 26 -27.68 6.28 0.98
N THR A 27 -28.66 5.54 1.48
CA THR A 27 -29.94 5.26 0.84
C THR A 27 -31.09 5.74 1.75
N ASN A 28 -32.32 5.40 1.41
CA ASN A 28 -33.46 5.64 2.29
C ASN A 28 -33.38 4.79 3.59
N GLU A 29 -32.69 3.66 3.56
CA GLU A 29 -32.72 2.64 4.61
C GLU A 29 -31.34 2.35 5.22
N SER A 30 -30.26 2.65 4.48
CA SER A 30 -28.91 2.20 4.86
C SER A 30 -27.87 3.29 4.78
N LYS A 31 -26.80 3.11 5.59
CA LYS A 31 -25.54 3.86 5.51
C LYS A 31 -24.36 2.89 5.54
N VAL A 32 -23.55 2.91 4.50
CA VAL A 32 -22.35 2.06 4.38
C VAL A 32 -21.13 2.92 4.09
N LEU A 33 -20.07 2.74 4.88
CA LEU A 33 -18.76 3.33 4.59
C LEU A 33 -17.93 2.42 3.69
N VAL A 34 -17.22 3.02 2.75
CA VAL A 34 -16.18 2.36 1.96
C VAL A 34 -14.86 3.02 2.26
N ASP A 35 -13.93 2.25 2.81
CA ASP A 35 -12.62 2.66 3.33
C ASP A 35 -12.67 3.67 4.50
N CYS A 36 -11.56 3.77 5.22
CA CYS A 36 -11.36 4.72 6.32
C CYS A 36 -9.86 4.94 6.52
N GLY A 37 -9.26 5.71 5.64
CA GLY A 37 -7.82 5.84 5.48
C GLY A 37 -7.17 7.01 6.18
N ALA A 38 -5.83 7.01 6.18
CA ALA A 38 -4.99 8.11 6.62
C ALA A 38 -4.26 8.76 5.44
N LYS A 39 -4.06 10.07 5.46
CA LYS A 39 -3.24 10.75 4.46
C LYS A 39 -1.76 10.70 4.87
N PRO A 40 -0.84 10.33 3.98
CA PRO A 40 0.60 10.37 4.24
C PRO A 40 1.10 11.81 4.19
N THR A 41 1.00 12.52 5.32
CA THR A 41 1.39 13.94 5.43
C THR A 41 1.93 14.23 6.82
N ASN A 42 2.84 15.19 6.91
CA ASN A 42 3.31 15.72 8.19
C ASN A 42 2.34 16.76 8.81
N ASN A 43 1.33 17.19 8.07
CA ASN A 43 0.30 18.08 8.58
C ASN A 43 -0.79 17.29 9.30
N ARG A 44 -0.77 17.28 10.61
CA ARG A 44 -1.71 16.52 11.47
C ARG A 44 -3.18 16.83 11.19
N SER A 45 -3.51 18.05 10.80
CA SER A 45 -4.90 18.45 10.51
C SER A 45 -5.44 17.82 9.22
N GLU A 46 -4.56 17.32 8.37
CA GLU A 46 -4.94 16.71 7.08
C GLU A 46 -4.89 15.17 7.08
N VAL A 47 -4.41 14.55 8.17
CA VAL A 47 -4.22 13.09 8.22
C VAL A 47 -5.57 12.36 8.15
N GLN A 48 -6.58 12.87 8.84
CA GLN A 48 -7.88 12.21 8.98
C GLN A 48 -8.86 12.60 7.87
N PRO A 49 -9.77 11.70 7.48
CA PRO A 49 -10.92 12.05 6.67
C PRO A 49 -11.91 12.93 7.46
N PHE A 50 -12.97 13.38 6.81
CA PHE A 50 -13.94 14.31 7.40
C PHE A 50 -14.94 13.59 8.33
N PHE A 51 -14.48 13.09 9.48
CA PHE A 51 -15.32 12.44 10.49
C PHE A 51 -16.44 13.34 11.06
N ALA A 52 -16.23 14.65 11.05
CA ALA A 52 -17.20 15.61 11.56
C ALA A 52 -18.35 15.91 10.59
N ALA A 53 -18.43 15.24 9.44
CA ALA A 53 -19.54 15.38 8.53
C ALA A 53 -20.86 14.96 9.22
N PRO A 54 -21.91 15.80 9.20
CA PRO A 54 -23.19 15.48 9.87
C PRO A 54 -23.80 14.15 9.44
N GLU A 55 -23.57 13.75 8.19
CA GLU A 55 -24.06 12.50 7.62
C GLU A 55 -23.47 11.26 8.29
N MET A 56 -22.27 11.41 8.88
CA MET A 56 -21.57 10.33 9.61
C MET A 56 -22.17 10.05 10.98
N LEU A 57 -22.85 11.03 11.57
CA LEU A 57 -23.28 10.95 12.97
C LEU A 57 -24.78 10.65 13.08
N PRO A 58 -25.20 9.92 14.13
CA PRO A 58 -24.35 9.15 15.05
C PRO A 58 -23.77 7.90 14.37
N LEU A 59 -22.61 7.43 14.83
CA LEU A 59 -21.93 6.25 14.26
C LEU A 59 -22.74 4.96 14.32
N ASP A 60 -23.67 4.85 15.28
CA ASP A 60 -24.58 3.72 15.41
C ASP A 60 -25.57 3.57 14.22
N ASN A 61 -25.70 4.61 13.40
CA ASN A 61 -26.52 4.56 12.19
C ASN A 61 -25.75 4.06 10.96
N ILE A 62 -24.47 3.72 11.11
CA ILE A 62 -23.68 3.11 10.04
C ILE A 62 -23.87 1.61 10.12
N ASP A 63 -24.50 1.01 9.10
CA ASP A 63 -24.82 -0.41 9.04
C ASP A 63 -23.59 -1.27 8.83
N ALA A 64 -22.63 -0.81 8.01
CA ALA A 64 -21.43 -1.54 7.68
C ALA A 64 -20.28 -0.64 7.26
N VAL A 65 -19.06 -1.16 7.41
CA VAL A 65 -17.84 -0.63 6.77
C VAL A 65 -17.31 -1.69 5.82
N VAL A 66 -16.89 -1.28 4.64
CA VAL A 66 -16.29 -2.15 3.61
C VAL A 66 -14.89 -1.65 3.33
N ILE A 67 -13.89 -2.53 3.39
CA ILE A 67 -12.48 -2.18 3.12
C ILE A 67 -12.06 -2.80 1.79
N THR A 68 -11.62 -1.94 0.87
CA THR A 68 -11.16 -2.35 -0.46
C THR A 68 -9.83 -3.08 -0.41
N HIS A 69 -8.87 -2.57 0.35
CA HIS A 69 -7.54 -3.16 0.51
C HIS A 69 -6.80 -2.56 1.73
N ALA A 70 -5.63 -3.12 2.05
CA ALA A 70 -4.97 -2.86 3.32
C ALA A 70 -3.95 -1.71 3.32
N HIS A 71 -3.80 -0.90 2.26
CA HIS A 71 -2.92 0.26 2.34
C HIS A 71 -3.40 1.28 3.38
N VAL A 72 -2.47 1.95 4.05
CA VAL A 72 -2.75 2.85 5.18
C VAL A 72 -3.69 3.99 4.81
N ASP A 73 -3.64 4.46 3.58
CA ASP A 73 -4.54 5.49 3.06
C ASP A 73 -5.99 5.00 2.82
N HIS A 74 -6.25 3.70 3.02
CA HIS A 74 -7.58 3.06 2.99
C HIS A 74 -8.02 2.49 4.35
N ILE A 75 -7.08 2.16 5.25
CA ILE A 75 -7.40 1.52 6.55
C ILE A 75 -6.88 2.27 7.78
N GLY A 76 -6.02 3.26 7.59
CA GLY A 76 -5.23 3.84 8.67
C GLY A 76 -6.03 4.52 9.77
N MET A 77 -7.27 4.94 9.51
CA MET A 77 -8.16 5.57 10.49
C MET A 77 -9.34 4.68 10.88
N LEU A 78 -9.44 3.46 10.38
CA LEU A 78 -10.54 2.55 10.72
C LEU A 78 -10.69 2.31 12.23
N PRO A 79 -9.62 2.07 13.03
CA PRO A 79 -9.77 1.88 14.47
C PRO A 79 -10.32 3.12 15.22
N VAL A 80 -10.24 4.30 14.63
CA VAL A 80 -10.83 5.53 15.19
C VAL A 80 -12.36 5.41 15.30
N LEU A 81 -13.01 4.75 14.34
CA LEU A 81 -14.46 4.52 14.41
C LEU A 81 -14.84 3.71 15.66
N PHE A 82 -14.06 2.68 15.98
CA PHE A 82 -14.27 1.83 17.16
C PHE A 82 -13.98 2.58 18.47
N LYS A 83 -12.92 3.40 18.49
CA LYS A 83 -12.63 4.30 19.62
C LYS A 83 -13.80 5.23 19.94
N TYR A 84 -14.54 5.66 18.92
CA TYR A 84 -15.70 6.54 19.08
C TYR A 84 -17.06 5.82 19.04
N GLY A 85 -17.06 4.49 19.22
CA GLY A 85 -18.24 3.72 19.55
C GLY A 85 -18.94 3.00 18.40
N TYR A 86 -18.34 2.95 17.19
CA TYR A 86 -18.86 2.07 16.14
C TYR A 86 -18.80 0.62 16.58
N LYS A 87 -19.88 -0.15 16.30
CA LYS A 87 -20.04 -1.55 16.70
C LYS A 87 -20.52 -2.46 15.56
N GLY A 88 -20.65 -1.91 14.38
CA GLY A 88 -21.10 -2.66 13.20
C GLY A 88 -20.00 -3.55 12.60
N PRO A 89 -20.33 -4.34 11.58
CA PRO A 89 -19.39 -5.21 10.88
C PRO A 89 -18.45 -4.43 9.98
N VAL A 90 -17.25 -5.01 9.77
CA VAL A 90 -16.26 -4.58 8.78
C VAL A 90 -16.07 -5.70 7.78
N TYR A 91 -16.41 -5.48 6.53
CA TYR A 91 -16.28 -6.48 5.46
C TYR A 91 -14.99 -6.26 4.68
N CYS A 92 -14.17 -7.28 4.56
CA CYS A 92 -12.98 -7.30 3.72
C CYS A 92 -12.57 -8.75 3.37
N THR A 93 -11.57 -8.91 2.50
CA THR A 93 -10.99 -10.23 2.27
C THR A 93 -10.09 -10.65 3.44
N GLN A 94 -9.90 -11.96 3.62
CA GLN A 94 -9.05 -12.50 4.70
C GLN A 94 -7.61 -11.93 4.65
N PRO A 95 -6.92 -11.89 3.50
CA PRO A 95 -5.58 -11.29 3.48
C PRO A 95 -5.59 -9.79 3.78
N THR A 96 -6.64 -9.06 3.41
CA THR A 96 -6.79 -7.64 3.79
C THR A 96 -6.89 -7.48 5.30
N ARG A 97 -7.65 -8.34 6.01
CA ARG A 97 -7.70 -8.35 7.49
C ARG A 97 -6.32 -8.55 8.11
N ASP A 98 -5.57 -9.55 7.64
CA ASP A 98 -4.28 -9.91 8.21
C ASP A 98 -3.24 -8.80 7.98
N LEU A 99 -3.18 -8.24 6.77
CA LEU A 99 -2.33 -7.10 6.44
C LEU A 99 -2.74 -5.83 7.19
N MET A 100 -4.03 -5.56 7.31
CA MET A 100 -4.56 -4.39 8.03
C MET A 100 -4.11 -4.41 9.49
N THR A 101 -4.19 -5.55 10.15
CA THR A 101 -3.72 -5.72 11.54
C THR A 101 -2.24 -5.38 11.67
N LEU A 102 -1.41 -5.91 10.76
CA LEU A 102 0.03 -5.64 10.73
C LEU A 102 0.31 -4.14 10.58
N LEU A 103 -0.30 -3.50 9.58
CA LEU A 103 -0.01 -2.11 9.23
C LEU A 103 -0.57 -1.11 10.26
N GLN A 104 -1.72 -1.38 10.88
CA GLN A 104 -2.27 -0.55 11.95
C GLN A 104 -1.42 -0.62 13.22
N MET A 105 -0.87 -1.80 13.54
CA MET A 105 0.06 -1.96 14.67
C MET A 105 1.38 -1.22 14.41
N ASP A 106 1.87 -1.24 13.17
CA ASP A 106 3.06 -0.48 12.77
C ASP A 106 2.80 1.03 12.82
N TYR A 107 1.64 1.49 12.39
CA TYR A 107 1.22 2.90 12.45
C TYR A 107 1.34 3.48 13.88
N ILE A 108 0.89 2.71 14.90
CA ILE A 108 1.05 3.10 16.31
C ILE A 108 2.54 3.23 16.67
N LYS A 109 3.36 2.24 16.30
CA LYS A 109 4.81 2.24 16.61
C LYS A 109 5.53 3.43 15.97
N VAL A 110 5.22 3.72 14.70
CA VAL A 110 5.81 4.85 13.97
C VAL A 110 5.41 6.17 14.63
N ALA A 111 4.14 6.38 14.94
CA ALA A 111 3.67 7.59 15.61
C ALA A 111 4.39 7.79 16.95
N GLN A 112 4.52 6.74 17.78
CA GLN A 112 5.22 6.80 19.06
C GLN A 112 6.72 7.08 18.90
N ALA A 113 7.38 6.46 17.90
CA ALA A 113 8.79 6.70 17.62
C ALA A 113 9.08 8.13 17.18
N GLU A 114 8.12 8.78 16.54
CA GLU A 114 8.16 10.20 16.14
C GLU A 114 7.76 11.17 17.27
N GLY A 115 7.46 10.64 18.47
CA GLY A 115 6.99 11.44 19.61
C GLY A 115 5.56 11.96 19.45
N ASN A 116 4.77 11.32 18.63
CA ASN A 116 3.38 11.66 18.38
C ASN A 116 2.44 10.73 19.15
N ASP A 117 1.31 11.26 19.61
CA ASP A 117 0.22 10.45 20.14
C ASP A 117 -0.51 9.78 18.99
N PRO A 118 -0.59 8.43 18.96
CA PRO A 118 -1.35 7.75 17.94
C PRO A 118 -2.85 8.05 18.08
N PRO A 119 -3.61 8.11 16.96
CA PRO A 119 -5.02 8.47 16.99
C PRO A 119 -5.90 7.41 17.68
N TYR A 120 -5.41 6.19 17.81
CA TYR A 120 -6.06 5.05 18.43
C TYR A 120 -5.04 4.15 19.15
N SER A 121 -5.53 3.25 19.97
CA SER A 121 -4.75 2.30 20.77
C SER A 121 -4.76 0.88 20.16
N LYS A 122 -3.92 -0.01 20.73
CA LYS A 122 -3.94 -1.44 20.39
C LYS A 122 -5.30 -2.10 20.69
N SER A 123 -5.98 -1.67 21.75
CA SER A 123 -7.32 -2.18 22.08
C SER A 123 -8.35 -1.79 21.03
N ASP A 124 -8.26 -0.61 20.43
CA ASP A 124 -9.16 -0.19 19.35
C ASP A 124 -8.94 -1.03 18.08
N ILE A 125 -7.69 -1.39 17.77
CA ILE A 125 -7.38 -2.35 16.69
C ILE A 125 -7.98 -3.72 17.00
N GLN A 126 -7.80 -4.22 18.23
CA GLN A 126 -8.35 -5.53 18.62
C GLN A 126 -9.88 -5.55 18.54
N GLU A 127 -10.53 -4.46 18.95
CA GLU A 127 -11.98 -4.34 18.82
C GLU A 127 -12.41 -4.33 17.35
N CYS A 128 -11.73 -3.55 16.50
CA CYS A 128 -11.97 -3.54 15.07
C CYS A 128 -11.88 -4.96 14.46
N ILE A 129 -10.83 -5.71 14.76
CA ILE A 129 -10.62 -7.06 14.21
C ILE A 129 -11.70 -8.05 14.63
N LYS A 130 -12.26 -7.95 15.83
CA LYS A 130 -13.39 -8.78 16.27
C LYS A 130 -14.66 -8.58 15.43
N HIS A 131 -14.82 -7.42 14.81
CA HIS A 131 -15.96 -7.07 13.97
C HIS A 131 -15.74 -7.35 12.48
N VAL A 132 -14.55 -7.87 12.11
CA VAL A 132 -14.27 -8.20 10.70
C VAL A 132 -15.01 -9.46 10.29
N VAL A 133 -15.68 -9.37 9.16
CA VAL A 133 -16.33 -10.48 8.45
C VAL A 133 -15.57 -10.73 7.16
N ASP A 134 -14.95 -11.89 7.05
CA ASP A 134 -14.18 -12.28 5.86
C ASP A 134 -15.12 -12.59 4.69
N ILE A 135 -14.85 -11.99 3.53
CA ILE A 135 -15.60 -12.19 2.28
C ILE A 135 -14.65 -12.70 1.20
N ASN A 136 -15.08 -13.70 0.46
CA ASN A 136 -14.35 -14.18 -0.71
C ASN A 136 -14.71 -13.38 -1.96
N TRP A 137 -13.78 -13.28 -2.90
CA TRP A 137 -14.09 -12.73 -4.21
C TRP A 137 -15.22 -13.50 -4.90
N GLY A 138 -16.15 -12.79 -5.54
CA GLY A 138 -17.33 -13.34 -6.19
C GLY A 138 -18.48 -13.72 -5.25
N GLU A 139 -18.28 -13.65 -3.93
CA GLU A 139 -19.31 -13.92 -2.93
C GLU A 139 -20.27 -12.75 -2.81
N LYS A 140 -21.56 -13.00 -3.06
CA LYS A 140 -22.62 -12.00 -2.90
C LYS A 140 -23.14 -12.03 -1.47
N THR A 141 -23.03 -10.91 -0.78
CA THR A 141 -23.34 -10.79 0.65
C THR A 141 -24.30 -9.62 0.90
N ASP A 142 -25.33 -9.86 1.71
CA ASP A 142 -26.20 -8.79 2.23
C ASP A 142 -25.44 -8.06 3.35
N ILE A 143 -25.15 -6.76 3.17
CA ILE A 143 -24.36 -5.97 4.11
C ILE A 143 -25.17 -4.88 4.83
N ALA A 144 -26.35 -4.56 4.31
CA ALA A 144 -27.31 -3.60 4.87
C ALA A 144 -28.72 -3.93 4.34
N PRO A 145 -29.80 -3.39 4.91
CA PRO A 145 -31.17 -3.74 4.57
C PRO A 145 -31.51 -3.74 3.08
N ASP A 146 -30.98 -2.77 2.32
CA ASP A 146 -31.23 -2.63 0.88
C ASP A 146 -29.94 -2.71 0.03
N ILE A 147 -28.80 -3.19 0.59
CA ILE A 147 -27.52 -3.25 -0.10
C ILE A 147 -26.94 -4.67 -0.09
N LYS A 148 -26.75 -5.22 -1.27
CA LYS A 148 -25.95 -6.45 -1.51
C LYS A 148 -24.62 -6.09 -2.11
N MET A 149 -23.56 -6.71 -1.65
CA MET A 149 -22.19 -6.44 -2.08
C MET A 149 -21.54 -7.70 -2.67
N THR A 150 -20.72 -7.49 -3.68
CA THR A 150 -19.76 -8.49 -4.18
C THR A 150 -18.40 -7.83 -4.26
N MET A 151 -17.38 -8.47 -3.69
CA MET A 151 -15.98 -8.09 -3.85
C MET A 151 -15.37 -8.81 -5.04
N GLU A 152 -14.64 -8.09 -5.89
CA GLU A 152 -13.96 -8.64 -7.04
C GLU A 152 -12.48 -8.26 -7.01
N ASN A 153 -11.61 -9.12 -7.56
CA ASN A 153 -10.17 -8.86 -7.60
C ASN A 153 -9.84 -7.50 -8.24
N ALA A 154 -9.17 -6.63 -7.52
CA ALA A 154 -8.68 -5.34 -8.03
C ALA A 154 -7.26 -5.40 -8.60
N GLY A 155 -6.52 -6.49 -8.43
CA GLY A 155 -5.19 -6.71 -8.99
C GLY A 155 -4.06 -5.85 -8.41
N HIS A 156 -4.34 -5.04 -7.37
CA HIS A 156 -3.43 -4.01 -6.85
C HIS A 156 -2.44 -4.57 -5.81
N ILE A 157 -2.94 -5.07 -4.70
CA ILE A 157 -2.17 -5.77 -3.66
C ILE A 157 -2.89 -7.03 -3.21
N LEU A 158 -2.27 -7.81 -2.34
CA LEU A 158 -2.83 -9.04 -1.81
C LEU A 158 -4.20 -8.79 -1.19
N GLY A 159 -5.24 -9.48 -1.69
CA GLY A 159 -6.61 -9.36 -1.22
C GLY A 159 -7.35 -8.09 -1.65
N SER A 160 -6.73 -7.20 -2.44
CA SER A 160 -7.37 -5.98 -2.91
C SER A 160 -8.62 -6.25 -3.73
N SER A 161 -9.66 -5.46 -3.50
CA SER A 161 -10.98 -5.66 -4.09
C SER A 161 -11.58 -4.39 -4.65
N SER A 162 -12.21 -4.51 -5.82
CA SER A 162 -13.24 -3.59 -6.24
C SER A 162 -14.56 -3.99 -5.58
N VAL A 163 -15.35 -3.01 -5.16
CA VAL A 163 -16.58 -3.23 -4.39
C VAL A 163 -17.78 -2.92 -5.28
N TYR A 164 -18.52 -3.95 -5.64
CA TYR A 164 -19.73 -3.86 -6.44
C TYR A 164 -20.96 -3.98 -5.57
N MET A 165 -21.75 -2.91 -5.47
CA MET A 165 -22.97 -2.84 -4.68
C MET A 165 -24.21 -2.86 -5.56
N GLN A 166 -25.15 -3.73 -5.22
CA GLN A 166 -26.50 -3.75 -5.78
C GLN A 166 -27.44 -3.19 -4.71
N ILE A 167 -28.01 -2.02 -4.99
CA ILE A 167 -28.78 -1.21 -4.04
C ILE A 167 -30.24 -1.18 -4.47
N GLY A 168 -31.14 -1.59 -3.58
CA GLY A 168 -32.56 -1.74 -3.85
C GLY A 168 -32.89 -2.99 -4.66
N GLU A 169 -34.09 -3.07 -5.21
CA GLU A 169 -34.62 -4.25 -5.90
C GLU A 169 -35.35 -3.91 -7.21
N GLY A 170 -35.39 -4.90 -8.11
CA GLY A 170 -36.20 -4.89 -9.31
C GLY A 170 -35.83 -3.76 -10.28
N ARG A 171 -36.82 -3.00 -10.75
CA ARG A 171 -36.61 -1.92 -11.74
C ARG A 171 -35.88 -0.70 -11.17
N ASN A 172 -35.84 -0.56 -9.85
CA ASN A 172 -35.20 0.54 -9.13
C ASN A 172 -33.82 0.14 -8.57
N GLU A 173 -33.30 -1.05 -8.91
CA GLU A 173 -31.97 -1.47 -8.51
C GLU A 173 -30.92 -0.53 -9.12
N HIS A 174 -30.06 0.04 -8.27
CA HIS A 174 -28.92 0.86 -8.65
C HIS A 174 -27.61 0.09 -8.42
N LYS A 175 -26.74 0.09 -9.42
CA LYS A 175 -25.45 -0.64 -9.39
C LYS A 175 -24.30 0.34 -9.27
N LEU A 176 -23.69 0.35 -8.10
CA LEU A 176 -22.57 1.22 -7.75
C LEU A 176 -21.28 0.40 -7.64
N LEU A 177 -20.24 0.88 -8.32
CA LEU A 177 -18.91 0.24 -8.28
C LEU A 177 -17.87 1.22 -7.75
N PHE A 178 -17.18 0.82 -6.69
CA PHE A 178 -15.92 1.44 -6.25
C PHE A 178 -14.76 0.60 -6.76
N SER A 179 -13.83 1.20 -7.48
CA SER A 179 -12.64 0.47 -7.97
C SER A 179 -11.71 0.05 -6.84
N GLY A 180 -11.67 0.78 -5.72
CA GLY A 180 -10.50 0.82 -4.86
C GLY A 180 -9.29 1.26 -5.69
N ASP A 181 -8.09 0.90 -5.27
CA ASP A 181 -6.92 0.99 -6.13
C ASP A 181 -6.88 -0.21 -7.07
N ILE A 182 -6.75 0.03 -8.36
CA ILE A 182 -6.97 -0.97 -9.40
C ILE A 182 -5.74 -1.13 -10.30
N LYS A 183 -5.42 -2.39 -10.66
CA LYS A 183 -4.42 -2.70 -11.68
C LYS A 183 -5.01 -3.68 -12.71
N TYR A 184 -5.21 -3.21 -13.94
CA TYR A 184 -5.84 -3.98 -15.01
C TYR A 184 -4.84 -4.77 -15.89
N GLU A 185 -3.57 -4.78 -15.51
CA GLU A 185 -2.55 -5.64 -16.09
C GLU A 185 -2.08 -6.69 -15.08
N LYS A 186 -1.82 -7.92 -15.56
CA LYS A 186 -1.21 -8.97 -14.73
C LYS A 186 0.15 -8.50 -14.22
N SER A 187 0.37 -8.60 -12.91
CA SER A 187 1.65 -8.30 -12.26
C SER A 187 2.48 -9.57 -12.00
N TRP A 188 3.63 -9.39 -11.36
CA TRP A 188 4.41 -10.52 -10.84
C TRP A 188 3.63 -11.35 -9.81
N LEU A 189 2.77 -10.71 -9.05
CA LEU A 189 2.09 -11.29 -7.90
C LEU A 189 0.63 -11.65 -8.21
N PHE A 190 -0.08 -10.81 -8.97
CA PHE A 190 -1.53 -10.84 -9.07
C PHE A 190 -2.00 -10.96 -10.51
N ASP A 191 -3.14 -11.60 -10.69
CA ASP A 191 -3.88 -11.51 -11.94
C ASP A 191 -4.46 -10.12 -12.11
N ALA A 192 -4.76 -9.73 -13.36
CA ALA A 192 -5.39 -8.45 -13.66
C ALA A 192 -6.73 -8.29 -12.93
N ALA A 193 -7.10 -7.03 -12.66
CA ALA A 193 -8.39 -6.73 -12.05
C ALA A 193 -9.57 -7.30 -12.86
N THR A 194 -10.61 -7.71 -12.15
CA THR A 194 -11.90 -8.05 -12.76
C THR A 194 -12.55 -6.77 -13.31
N VAL A 195 -12.77 -6.73 -14.62
CA VAL A 195 -13.36 -5.55 -15.30
C VAL A 195 -14.71 -5.87 -15.98
N ARG A 196 -15.21 -7.09 -15.80
CA ARG A 196 -16.47 -7.54 -16.41
C ARG A 196 -17.59 -7.52 -15.38
N PHE A 197 -18.39 -6.47 -15.45
CA PHE A 197 -19.62 -6.31 -14.68
C PHE A 197 -20.81 -6.27 -15.63
N ASN A 198 -21.91 -6.93 -15.27
CA ASN A 198 -23.11 -6.97 -16.13
C ASN A 198 -23.68 -5.59 -16.41
N LYS A 199 -23.65 -4.71 -15.40
CA LYS A 199 -24.14 -3.32 -15.49
C LYS A 199 -23.49 -2.51 -14.36
N VAL A 200 -23.14 -1.27 -14.63
CA VAL A 200 -22.70 -0.28 -13.63
C VAL A 200 -23.43 1.01 -13.94
N ASP A 201 -24.20 1.50 -12.98
CA ASP A 201 -24.94 2.77 -13.13
C ASP A 201 -24.09 3.96 -12.63
N THR A 202 -23.28 3.73 -11.59
CA THR A 202 -22.32 4.72 -11.06
C THR A 202 -20.98 4.05 -10.81
N LEU A 203 -19.91 4.70 -11.23
CA LEU A 203 -18.53 4.28 -11.01
C LEU A 203 -17.77 5.35 -10.21
N VAL A 204 -17.19 4.96 -9.09
CA VAL A 204 -16.19 5.72 -8.35
C VAL A 204 -14.84 5.06 -8.61
N VAL A 205 -13.96 5.76 -9.32
CA VAL A 205 -12.69 5.20 -9.81
C VAL A 205 -11.52 6.07 -9.36
N GLU A 206 -10.43 5.40 -8.96
CA GLU A 206 -9.15 6.05 -8.70
C GLU A 206 -8.57 6.66 -9.98
N SER A 207 -7.71 7.67 -9.82
CA SER A 207 -7.03 8.32 -10.94
C SER A 207 -5.60 8.76 -10.58
N THR A 208 -4.92 7.97 -9.75
CA THR A 208 -3.55 8.26 -9.27
C THR A 208 -2.59 8.55 -10.42
N TYR A 209 -2.71 7.79 -11.50
CA TYR A 209 -1.95 7.97 -12.74
C TYR A 209 -2.82 8.47 -13.91
N GLY A 210 -3.94 9.14 -13.60
CA GLY A 210 -4.89 9.64 -14.61
C GLY A 210 -4.45 10.91 -15.34
N GLY A 211 -3.29 11.49 -15.00
CA GLY A 211 -2.76 12.67 -15.67
C GLY A 211 -2.25 12.36 -17.09
N PRO A 212 -2.35 13.32 -18.04
CA PRO A 212 -1.97 13.07 -19.44
C PRO A 212 -0.49 12.75 -19.64
N GLN A 213 0.36 13.11 -18.68
CA GLN A 213 1.81 12.81 -18.69
C GLN A 213 2.19 11.61 -17.82
N SER A 214 1.22 10.97 -17.17
CA SER A 214 1.45 9.82 -16.28
C SER A 214 1.53 8.51 -17.07
N ILE A 215 2.34 8.48 -18.12
CA ILE A 215 2.56 7.27 -18.93
C ILE A 215 3.50 6.36 -18.16
N GLN A 216 3.00 5.20 -17.75
CA GLN A 216 3.79 4.18 -17.07
C GLN A 216 4.52 3.29 -18.08
N PRO A 217 5.78 2.88 -17.83
CA PRO A 217 6.44 1.87 -18.64
C PRO A 217 5.72 0.52 -18.49
N THR A 218 5.84 -0.33 -19.51
CA THR A 218 5.37 -1.71 -19.38
C THR A 218 6.10 -2.41 -18.22
N ARG A 219 5.47 -3.45 -17.64
CA ARG A 219 6.10 -4.26 -16.60
C ARG A 219 7.46 -4.81 -17.04
N GLN A 220 7.55 -5.28 -18.28
CA GLN A 220 8.79 -5.83 -18.84
C GLN A 220 9.89 -4.76 -18.88
N GLN A 221 9.58 -3.56 -19.35
CA GLN A 221 10.54 -2.45 -19.39
C GLN A 221 10.97 -2.05 -17.98
N ALA A 222 10.02 -1.86 -17.06
CA ALA A 222 10.35 -1.51 -15.67
C ALA A 222 11.20 -2.57 -14.96
N THR A 223 10.95 -3.86 -15.25
CA THR A 223 11.78 -4.96 -14.73
C THR A 223 13.19 -4.89 -15.30
N GLN A 224 13.33 -4.68 -16.62
CA GLN A 224 14.63 -4.59 -17.28
C GLN A 224 15.40 -3.39 -16.75
N ASP A 225 14.77 -2.21 -16.65
CA ASP A 225 15.40 -0.99 -16.12
C ASP A 225 15.93 -1.20 -14.68
N LEU A 226 15.16 -1.88 -13.83
CA LEU A 226 15.59 -2.23 -12.48
C LEU A 226 16.78 -3.20 -12.49
N GLN A 227 16.73 -4.24 -13.32
CA GLN A 227 17.80 -5.23 -13.43
C GLN A 227 19.10 -4.60 -13.97
N ASP A 228 19.01 -3.75 -14.98
CA ASP A 228 20.16 -3.03 -15.55
C ASP A 228 20.80 -2.08 -14.52
N LEU A 229 19.96 -1.37 -13.74
CA LEU A 229 20.42 -0.51 -12.65
C LEU A 229 21.15 -1.31 -11.57
N ILE A 230 20.66 -2.49 -11.23
CA ILE A 230 21.31 -3.38 -10.25
C ILE A 230 22.68 -3.84 -10.78
N ILE A 231 22.74 -4.33 -12.02
CA ILE A 231 23.97 -4.79 -12.66
C ILE A 231 25.01 -3.65 -12.70
N ASP A 232 24.62 -2.46 -13.17
CA ASP A 232 25.50 -1.29 -13.24
C ASP A 232 26.03 -0.88 -11.86
N THR A 233 25.16 -0.79 -10.85
CA THR A 233 25.57 -0.39 -9.49
C THR A 233 26.53 -1.42 -8.86
N LEU A 234 26.24 -2.71 -8.99
CA LEU A 234 27.09 -3.76 -8.45
C LEU A 234 28.43 -3.86 -9.18
N SER A 235 28.47 -3.54 -10.49
CA SER A 235 29.73 -3.53 -11.27
C SER A 235 30.75 -2.52 -10.74
N ARG A 236 30.29 -1.38 -10.22
CA ARG A 236 31.13 -0.36 -9.56
C ARG A 236 31.24 -0.54 -8.06
N LYS A 237 30.85 -1.71 -7.54
CA LYS A 237 30.87 -2.09 -6.10
C LYS A 237 30.03 -1.16 -5.22
N GLY A 238 29.00 -0.53 -5.78
CA GLY A 238 28.07 0.31 -5.05
C GLY A 238 27.00 -0.49 -4.33
N LYS A 239 26.26 0.20 -3.46
CA LYS A 239 25.08 -0.29 -2.75
C LYS A 239 23.82 0.25 -3.37
N ILE A 240 22.74 -0.52 -3.30
CA ILE A 240 21.43 -0.11 -3.79
C ILE A 240 20.47 -0.07 -2.59
N PHE A 241 19.71 0.99 -2.47
CA PHE A 241 18.68 1.11 -1.46
C PHE A 241 17.39 1.65 -2.06
N CYS A 242 16.30 0.91 -1.81
CA CYS A 242 15.00 1.15 -2.41
C CYS A 242 13.98 1.48 -1.32
N PRO A 243 13.41 2.68 -1.32
CA PRO A 243 12.23 2.96 -0.52
C PRO A 243 11.04 2.17 -1.07
N VAL A 244 10.46 1.32 -0.22
CA VAL A 244 9.35 0.44 -0.60
C VAL A 244 8.24 0.47 0.44
N PHE A 245 6.99 0.30 -0.02
CA PHE A 245 5.91 -0.06 0.89
C PHE A 245 6.08 -1.50 1.34
N ALA A 246 5.71 -1.80 2.58
CA ALA A 246 5.83 -3.15 3.13
C ALA A 246 5.02 -4.18 2.33
N VAL A 247 3.91 -3.75 1.72
CA VAL A 247 2.95 -4.61 1.01
C VAL A 247 2.91 -4.26 -0.48
N GLY A 248 2.99 -5.27 -1.33
CA GLY A 248 2.81 -5.20 -2.78
C GLY A 248 4.11 -4.92 -3.52
N ARG A 249 4.57 -3.67 -3.57
CA ARG A 249 5.73 -3.29 -4.38
C ARG A 249 7.04 -3.95 -3.91
N SER A 250 7.24 -4.12 -2.62
CA SER A 250 8.41 -4.82 -2.08
C SER A 250 8.50 -6.26 -2.58
N GLN A 251 7.39 -6.99 -2.58
CA GLN A 251 7.35 -8.37 -3.06
C GLN A 251 7.54 -8.46 -4.58
N GLU A 252 7.04 -7.49 -5.37
CA GLU A 252 7.31 -7.42 -6.81
C GLU A 252 8.80 -7.20 -7.09
N VAL A 253 9.46 -6.29 -6.35
CA VAL A 253 10.90 -6.03 -6.45
C VAL A 253 11.71 -7.27 -6.04
N MET A 254 11.31 -7.96 -4.97
CA MET A 254 11.95 -9.23 -4.57
C MET A 254 11.91 -10.25 -5.71
N MET A 255 10.78 -10.39 -6.41
CA MET A 255 10.67 -11.32 -7.54
C MET A 255 11.56 -10.94 -8.71
N ALA A 256 11.65 -9.65 -9.04
CA ALA A 256 12.53 -9.17 -10.11
C ALA A 256 14.01 -9.40 -9.79
N ILE A 257 14.41 -9.22 -8.52
CA ILE A 257 15.76 -9.51 -8.05
C ILE A 257 16.03 -11.03 -8.05
N ASP A 258 15.09 -11.84 -7.60
CA ASP A 258 15.19 -13.30 -7.61
C ASP A 258 15.41 -13.85 -9.02
N GLU A 259 14.64 -13.35 -9.99
CA GLU A 259 14.82 -13.71 -11.40
C GLU A 259 16.20 -13.29 -11.93
N LEU A 260 16.66 -12.07 -11.64
CA LEU A 260 17.99 -11.59 -12.04
C LEU A 260 19.09 -12.50 -11.48
N PHE A 261 19.05 -12.81 -10.18
CA PHE A 261 20.08 -13.62 -9.54
C PHE A 261 20.08 -15.08 -10.01
N LYS A 262 18.91 -15.63 -10.32
CA LYS A 262 18.78 -16.96 -10.92
C LYS A 262 19.24 -17.02 -12.38
N SER A 263 19.22 -15.88 -13.09
CA SER A 263 19.70 -15.80 -14.47
C SER A 263 21.22 -15.81 -14.62
N GLU A 264 21.97 -15.75 -13.50
CA GLU A 264 23.44 -15.72 -13.44
C GLU A 264 24.11 -14.55 -14.18
N LYS A 265 23.33 -13.53 -14.58
CA LYS A 265 23.87 -12.32 -15.23
C LYS A 265 24.71 -11.46 -14.29
N VAL A 266 24.55 -11.61 -13.00
CA VAL A 266 25.30 -10.91 -11.95
C VAL A 266 25.52 -11.82 -10.76
N THR A 267 26.65 -11.68 -10.08
CA THR A 267 26.90 -12.40 -8.83
C THR A 267 25.91 -11.96 -7.77
N PRO A 268 25.13 -12.88 -7.18
CA PRO A 268 24.18 -12.53 -6.14
C PRO A 268 24.87 -11.90 -4.91
N VAL A 269 24.25 -10.84 -4.39
CA VAL A 269 24.61 -10.19 -3.13
C VAL A 269 23.50 -10.36 -2.11
N THR A 270 23.78 -10.03 -0.84
CA THR A 270 22.72 -10.01 0.17
C THR A 270 21.69 -8.91 -0.12
N VAL A 271 20.42 -9.26 -0.04
CA VAL A 271 19.27 -8.34 -0.12
C VAL A 271 18.65 -8.25 1.26
N TRP A 272 18.85 -7.12 1.90
CA TRP A 272 18.33 -6.85 3.23
C TRP A 272 16.90 -6.31 3.16
N LEU A 273 16.01 -6.87 3.98
CA LEU A 273 14.62 -6.46 4.12
C LEU A 273 14.47 -5.77 5.47
N ASP A 274 14.20 -4.47 5.47
CA ASP A 274 14.12 -3.66 6.69
C ASP A 274 12.74 -3.00 6.84
N GLY A 275 12.17 -3.10 8.03
CA GLY A 275 10.78 -2.76 8.33
C GLY A 275 9.87 -3.98 8.25
N MET A 276 8.60 -3.78 7.90
CA MET A 276 7.56 -4.83 7.96
C MET A 276 7.47 -5.70 6.68
N ILE A 277 8.52 -5.71 5.87
CA ILE A 277 8.51 -6.41 4.57
C ILE A 277 8.45 -7.92 4.75
N SER A 278 9.21 -8.46 5.70
CA SER A 278 9.26 -9.90 5.95
C SER A 278 7.93 -10.44 6.47
N GLU A 279 7.30 -9.74 7.40
CA GLU A 279 6.00 -10.09 7.96
C GLU A 279 4.90 -10.01 6.88
N ALA A 280 4.88 -8.95 6.09
CA ALA A 280 3.97 -8.82 4.96
C ALA A 280 4.18 -9.94 3.93
N THR A 281 5.43 -10.32 3.64
CA THR A 281 5.77 -11.42 2.74
C THR A 281 5.29 -12.78 3.28
N ALA A 282 5.39 -13.00 4.59
CA ALA A 282 4.84 -14.20 5.23
C ALA A 282 3.32 -14.28 5.05
N ILE A 283 2.60 -13.15 5.15
CA ILE A 283 1.16 -13.10 4.88
C ILE A 283 0.86 -13.43 3.41
N HIS A 284 1.67 -12.95 2.44
CA HIS A 284 1.52 -13.35 1.03
C HIS A 284 1.65 -14.86 0.86
N THR A 285 2.60 -15.47 1.54
CA THR A 285 2.82 -16.93 1.50
C THR A 285 1.67 -17.70 2.12
N SER A 286 1.00 -17.14 3.12
CA SER A 286 -0.15 -17.77 3.79
C SER A 286 -1.45 -17.75 2.95
N HIS A 287 -1.53 -16.88 1.94
CA HIS A 287 -2.72 -16.71 1.10
C HIS A 287 -2.46 -16.96 -0.39
N PRO A 288 -1.97 -18.16 -0.78
CA PRO A 288 -1.59 -18.44 -2.17
C PRO A 288 -2.76 -18.34 -3.16
N ASN A 289 -4.00 -18.51 -2.70
CA ASN A 289 -5.20 -18.42 -3.54
C ASN A 289 -5.48 -17.01 -4.08
N TYR A 290 -4.93 -16.00 -3.44
CA TYR A 290 -5.04 -14.59 -3.87
C TYR A 290 -3.91 -14.15 -4.80
N LEU A 291 -2.94 -15.03 -5.06
CA LEU A 291 -1.84 -14.80 -5.98
C LEU A 291 -2.19 -15.30 -7.39
N ASN A 292 -1.49 -14.81 -8.41
CA ASN A 292 -1.67 -15.31 -9.75
C ASN A 292 -1.32 -16.80 -9.85
N LYS A 293 -1.88 -17.46 -10.89
CA LYS A 293 -1.79 -18.92 -11.06
C LYS A 293 -0.34 -19.43 -11.07
N ASP A 294 0.58 -18.69 -11.72
CA ASP A 294 1.97 -19.13 -11.89
C ASP A 294 2.72 -19.11 -10.55
N LEU A 295 2.58 -18.01 -9.79
CA LEU A 295 3.21 -17.85 -8.49
C LEU A 295 2.62 -18.82 -7.46
N ARG A 296 1.29 -18.96 -7.44
CA ARG A 296 0.61 -19.95 -6.60
C ARG A 296 1.16 -21.36 -6.83
N GLY A 297 1.35 -21.74 -8.10
CA GLY A 297 1.94 -23.05 -8.45
C GLY A 297 3.35 -23.22 -7.88
N LYS A 298 4.21 -22.20 -7.96
CA LYS A 298 5.56 -22.21 -7.38
C LYS A 298 5.51 -22.33 -5.85
N MET A 299 4.64 -21.59 -5.19
CA MET A 299 4.50 -21.63 -3.73
C MET A 299 4.01 -22.98 -3.21
N LEU A 300 3.05 -23.62 -3.90
CA LEU A 300 2.52 -24.92 -3.51
C LEU A 300 3.56 -26.04 -3.65
N ARG A 301 4.49 -25.94 -4.61
CA ARG A 301 5.62 -26.86 -4.72
C ARG A 301 6.67 -26.64 -3.64
N GLY A 302 6.75 -25.41 -3.09
CA GLY A 302 7.63 -25.07 -1.97
C GLY A 302 9.13 -25.09 -2.28
N GLY A 303 9.94 -25.09 -1.22
CA GLY A 303 11.39 -25.18 -1.33
C GLY A 303 12.02 -24.02 -2.12
N SER A 304 12.96 -24.34 -3.00
CA SER A 304 13.66 -23.35 -3.83
C SER A 304 12.82 -22.73 -4.94
N GLU A 305 11.61 -23.24 -5.20
CA GLU A 305 10.69 -22.69 -6.18
C GLU A 305 9.93 -21.48 -5.63
N ASN A 306 9.76 -21.37 -4.31
CA ASN A 306 9.19 -20.17 -3.70
C ASN A 306 10.22 -19.03 -3.78
N PRO A 307 9.97 -17.96 -4.58
CA PRO A 307 10.93 -16.90 -4.80
C PRO A 307 11.23 -16.08 -3.53
N PHE A 308 10.34 -16.09 -2.54
CA PHE A 308 10.54 -15.37 -1.28
C PHE A 308 11.44 -16.12 -0.30
N ASN A 309 11.69 -17.41 -0.50
CA ASN A 309 12.57 -18.23 0.33
C ASN A 309 14.02 -18.27 -0.21
N SER A 310 14.35 -17.44 -1.17
CA SER A 310 15.70 -17.42 -1.75
C SER A 310 16.74 -16.98 -0.72
N LYS A 311 17.90 -17.66 -0.72
CA LYS A 311 18.99 -17.50 0.28
C LYS A 311 19.60 -16.10 0.37
N TRP A 312 19.39 -15.26 -0.62
CA TRP A 312 19.88 -13.88 -0.65
C TRP A 312 19.01 -12.90 0.10
N PHE A 313 17.72 -13.20 0.38
CA PHE A 313 16.87 -12.36 1.20
C PHE A 313 17.15 -12.60 2.68
N LYS A 314 17.44 -11.52 3.40
CA LYS A 314 17.69 -11.53 4.84
C LYS A 314 16.94 -10.40 5.51
N GLN A 315 16.25 -10.70 6.61
CA GLN A 315 15.60 -9.70 7.43
C GLN A 315 16.63 -8.94 8.28
N VAL A 316 16.41 -7.65 8.46
CA VAL A 316 17.08 -6.84 9.48
C VAL A 316 16.31 -6.99 10.79
N GLU A 317 16.93 -7.62 11.78
CA GLU A 317 16.26 -8.01 13.02
C GLU A 317 16.38 -6.96 14.13
N SER A 318 17.42 -6.10 14.05
CA SER A 318 17.65 -5.11 15.09
C SER A 318 18.30 -3.83 14.56
N ARG A 319 18.29 -2.80 15.40
CA ARG A 319 18.95 -1.53 15.11
C ARG A 319 20.46 -1.69 15.00
N GLU A 320 21.06 -2.50 15.87
CA GLU A 320 22.50 -2.78 15.88
C GLU A 320 22.93 -3.46 14.57
N GLN A 321 22.10 -4.38 14.07
CA GLN A 321 22.35 -5.01 12.78
C GLN A 321 22.26 -4.00 11.64
N ARG A 322 21.27 -3.09 11.66
CA ARG A 322 21.18 -2.00 10.68
C ARG A 322 22.43 -1.12 10.70
N GLU A 323 22.90 -0.73 11.89
CA GLU A 323 24.13 0.05 12.05
C GLU A 323 25.35 -0.71 11.48
N SER A 324 25.44 -2.01 11.67
CA SER A 324 26.48 -2.86 11.07
C SER A 324 26.41 -2.86 9.53
N ILE A 325 25.20 -2.97 8.94
CA ILE A 325 24.98 -2.93 7.49
C ILE A 325 25.38 -1.56 6.90
N LEU A 326 25.07 -0.48 7.61
CA LEU A 326 25.42 0.88 7.19
C LEU A 326 26.94 1.04 7.05
N LEU A 327 27.71 0.44 7.95
CA LEU A 327 29.18 0.56 8.01
C LEU A 327 29.93 -0.51 7.20
N ASP A 328 29.28 -1.62 6.85
CA ASP A 328 29.90 -2.69 6.05
C ASP A 328 30.19 -2.19 4.62
N PRO A 329 31.42 -2.22 4.12
CA PRO A 329 31.76 -1.79 2.75
C PRO A 329 31.27 -2.74 1.66
N THR A 330 30.77 -3.93 2.00
CA THR A 330 30.35 -4.95 1.04
C THR A 330 29.14 -4.50 0.24
N PRO A 331 29.12 -4.62 -1.11
CA PRO A 331 27.96 -4.35 -1.92
C PRO A 331 26.73 -5.15 -1.48
N CYS A 332 25.61 -4.49 -1.38
CA CYS A 332 24.35 -5.13 -1.01
C CYS A 332 23.17 -4.36 -1.59
N ILE A 333 21.99 -4.96 -1.51
CA ILE A 333 20.72 -4.31 -1.82
C ILE A 333 19.92 -4.19 -0.52
N VAL A 334 19.28 -3.05 -0.29
CA VAL A 334 18.36 -2.85 0.84
C VAL A 334 17.00 -2.46 0.28
N LEU A 335 15.98 -3.20 0.68
CA LEU A 335 14.58 -2.81 0.53
C LEU A 335 14.10 -2.37 1.91
N ALA A 336 13.72 -1.11 2.06
CA ALA A 336 13.35 -0.56 3.37
C ALA A 336 12.11 0.34 3.31
N THR A 337 11.29 0.27 4.36
CA THR A 337 10.15 1.18 4.55
C THR A 337 10.64 2.53 5.11
N SER A 338 9.96 3.66 4.89
CA SER A 338 8.68 3.82 4.18
C SER A 338 8.89 4.09 2.69
N GLY A 339 7.90 3.70 1.89
CA GLY A 339 7.97 3.82 0.43
C GLY A 339 8.03 5.24 -0.12
N MET A 340 7.62 6.25 0.65
CA MET A 340 7.69 7.67 0.27
C MET A 340 8.75 8.45 1.06
N MET A 341 9.60 7.74 1.82
CA MET A 341 10.65 8.33 2.67
C MET A 341 10.10 9.35 3.68
N THR A 342 8.89 9.14 4.18
CA THR A 342 8.27 9.99 5.22
C THR A 342 8.78 9.68 6.62
N GLY A 343 9.58 8.64 6.78
CA GLY A 343 10.14 8.12 8.02
C GLY A 343 10.65 6.69 7.82
N GLY A 344 10.90 6.00 8.91
CA GLY A 344 11.31 4.59 8.88
C GLY A 344 12.78 4.37 8.54
N PRO A 345 13.20 3.09 8.48
CA PRO A 345 14.62 2.73 8.31
C PRO A 345 15.25 3.25 7.02
N ILE A 346 14.51 3.42 5.93
CA ILE A 346 15.04 3.95 4.67
C ILE A 346 15.74 5.30 4.82
N VAL A 347 15.28 6.13 5.74
CA VAL A 347 15.86 7.47 5.98
C VAL A 347 17.26 7.36 6.59
N GLU A 348 17.52 6.32 7.40
CA GLU A 348 18.85 6.07 7.95
C GLU A 348 19.82 5.63 6.85
N TYR A 349 19.43 4.69 5.98
CA TYR A 349 20.25 4.30 4.82
C TYR A 349 20.52 5.49 3.90
N PHE A 350 19.52 6.33 3.67
CA PHE A 350 19.66 7.54 2.86
C PHE A 350 20.71 8.50 3.43
N LYS A 351 20.70 8.78 4.73
CA LYS A 351 21.67 9.67 5.38
C LYS A 351 23.13 9.22 5.16
N TYR A 352 23.37 7.92 5.23
CA TYR A 352 24.71 7.35 5.15
C TYR A 352 25.19 7.08 3.72
N TRP A 353 24.28 6.66 2.83
CA TRP A 353 24.68 6.15 1.51
C TRP A 353 24.42 7.11 0.37
N ALA A 354 23.51 8.05 0.50
CA ALA A 354 23.20 9.00 -0.57
C ALA A 354 24.37 9.96 -0.90
N PRO A 355 25.25 10.35 0.03
CA PRO A 355 26.41 11.17 -0.29
C PRO A 355 27.51 10.44 -1.11
N GLU A 356 27.48 9.11 -1.19
CA GLU A 356 28.48 8.32 -1.85
C GLU A 356 28.13 8.07 -3.33
N PRO A 357 28.95 8.57 -4.31
CA PRO A 357 28.61 8.51 -5.74
C PRO A 357 28.48 7.10 -6.31
N GLY A 358 29.11 6.10 -5.66
CA GLY A 358 29.03 4.70 -6.07
C GLY A 358 27.68 4.05 -5.78
N ASN A 359 26.90 4.58 -4.86
CA ASN A 359 25.62 4.05 -4.43
C ASN A 359 24.46 4.52 -5.29
N THR A 360 23.36 3.80 -5.22
CA THR A 360 22.14 4.10 -5.99
C THR A 360 20.90 4.08 -5.10
N LEU A 361 20.17 5.20 -5.06
CA LEU A 361 18.79 5.26 -4.55
C LEU A 361 17.83 4.95 -5.70
N CYS A 362 17.02 3.91 -5.56
CA CYS A 362 16.09 3.47 -6.59
C CYS A 362 14.64 3.61 -6.13
N PHE A 363 13.88 4.51 -6.76
CA PHE A 363 12.44 4.65 -6.54
C PHE A 363 11.66 3.65 -7.39
N VAL A 364 10.88 2.81 -6.74
CA VAL A 364 10.06 1.77 -7.38
C VAL A 364 8.56 1.99 -7.20
N GLY A 365 8.15 3.08 -6.54
CA GLY A 365 6.77 3.41 -6.25
C GLY A 365 6.47 4.90 -6.34
N TYR A 366 5.18 5.21 -6.26
CA TYR A 366 4.66 6.58 -6.26
C TYR A 366 5.24 7.41 -5.11
N GLN A 367 5.54 8.68 -5.38
CA GLN A 367 6.02 9.65 -4.40
C GLN A 367 5.02 10.82 -4.33
N ALA A 368 4.32 10.94 -3.22
CA ALA A 368 3.31 11.98 -3.02
C ALA A 368 3.95 13.36 -2.83
N SER A 369 3.25 14.39 -3.26
CA SER A 369 3.66 15.77 -3.05
C SER A 369 3.92 16.05 -1.56
N GLY A 370 4.99 16.79 -1.26
CA GLY A 370 5.40 17.13 0.11
C GLY A 370 6.27 16.09 0.82
N THR A 371 6.45 14.89 0.26
CA THR A 371 7.33 13.86 0.81
C THR A 371 8.80 14.09 0.45
N LEU A 372 9.73 13.51 1.24
CA LEU A 372 11.15 13.55 0.90
C LEU A 372 11.43 12.86 -0.44
N GLY A 373 10.82 11.71 -0.68
CA GLY A 373 10.98 10.99 -1.95
C GLY A 373 10.58 11.83 -3.15
N ARG A 374 9.49 12.61 -3.06
CA ARG A 374 9.07 13.51 -4.14
C ARG A 374 10.06 14.64 -4.38
N ARG A 375 10.59 15.25 -3.32
CA ARG A 375 11.62 16.29 -3.46
C ARG A 375 12.86 15.78 -4.20
N LEU A 376 13.27 14.55 -3.91
CA LEU A 376 14.41 13.91 -4.58
C LEU A 376 14.12 13.63 -6.05
N GLN A 377 12.91 13.17 -6.39
CA GLN A 377 12.50 13.00 -7.79
C GLN A 377 12.40 14.30 -8.55
N ASP A 378 12.05 15.40 -7.88
CA ASP A 378 12.03 16.76 -8.46
C ASP A 378 13.44 17.36 -8.62
N GLY A 379 14.52 16.62 -8.30
CA GLY A 379 15.91 17.01 -8.55
C GLY A 379 16.55 17.86 -7.44
N HIS A 380 15.96 17.91 -6.25
CA HIS A 380 16.59 18.61 -5.12
C HIS A 380 17.86 17.87 -4.69
N SER A 381 19.02 18.54 -4.85
CA SER A 381 20.34 18.03 -4.45
C SER A 381 20.69 18.30 -3.00
N GLN A 382 19.91 19.12 -2.33
CA GLN A 382 20.04 19.45 -0.91
C GLN A 382 18.70 19.26 -0.21
N VAL A 383 18.64 18.38 0.79
CA VAL A 383 17.43 18.13 1.53
C VAL A 383 17.67 18.24 3.04
N PRO A 384 16.81 18.97 3.76
CA PRO A 384 16.89 19.00 5.22
C PRO A 384 16.37 17.68 5.79
N LEU A 385 17.16 17.07 6.67
CA LEU A 385 16.81 15.87 7.42
C LEU A 385 16.82 16.22 8.91
N VAL A 386 15.87 15.70 9.65
CA VAL A 386 15.89 15.82 11.11
C VAL A 386 16.63 14.60 11.67
N ASP A 387 17.71 14.86 12.42
CA ASP A 387 18.42 13.82 13.15
C ASP A 387 18.60 14.25 14.61
N LYS A 388 18.08 13.45 15.54
CA LYS A 388 18.11 13.73 17.00
C LYS A 388 17.69 15.16 17.35
N GLY A 389 16.69 15.70 16.65
CA GLY A 389 16.17 17.07 16.85
C GLY A 389 16.99 18.18 16.19
N GLN A 390 18.02 17.85 15.44
CA GLN A 390 18.80 18.79 14.65
C GLN A 390 18.48 18.64 13.16
N THR A 391 18.44 19.76 12.43
CA THR A 391 18.28 19.74 10.98
C THR A 391 19.64 19.60 10.34
N LEU A 392 19.84 18.51 9.58
CA LEU A 392 21.02 18.27 8.75
C LEU A 392 20.66 18.57 7.28
N ILE A 393 21.62 19.09 6.52
CA ILE A 393 21.48 19.23 5.07
C ILE A 393 22.25 18.10 4.42
N CYS A 394 21.54 17.17 3.77
CA CYS A 394 22.16 16.11 3.00
C CYS A 394 22.46 16.64 1.59
N LEU A 395 23.73 16.57 1.17
CA LEU A 395 24.19 16.88 -0.17
C LEU A 395 24.15 15.60 -1.01
N LEU A 396 23.50 15.66 -2.14
CA LEU A 396 23.33 14.51 -3.04
C LEU A 396 24.20 14.68 -4.27
N TYR A 397 24.89 13.62 -4.66
CA TYR A 397 25.47 13.49 -5.98
C TYR A 397 24.41 12.91 -6.91
N THR A 398 23.76 13.76 -7.69
CA THR A 398 22.84 13.33 -8.74
C THR A 398 23.61 13.11 -10.03
N SER A 399 23.63 11.87 -10.53
CA SER A 399 23.92 11.66 -11.94
C SER A 399 22.66 12.04 -12.73
N PRO A 400 22.75 12.83 -13.81
CA PRO A 400 21.58 13.12 -14.63
C PRO A 400 20.98 11.81 -15.11
N SER A 401 19.67 11.64 -14.89
CA SER A 401 18.90 10.50 -15.41
C SER A 401 19.09 10.42 -16.92
N PRO A 402 19.14 9.22 -17.54
CA PRO A 402 19.10 9.10 -18.99
C PRO A 402 17.95 9.85 -19.66
N ARG A 403 16.88 10.16 -18.91
CA ARG A 403 15.73 10.97 -19.38
C ARG A 403 16.04 12.47 -19.47
N ASP A 404 17.09 12.96 -18.80
CA ASP A 404 17.50 14.37 -18.84
C ASP A 404 18.51 14.68 -19.98
N ARG A 405 18.81 13.68 -20.80
CA ARG A 405 19.65 13.78 -21.99
C ARG A 405 18.82 13.81 -23.27
N GLY A 406 17.70 14.51 -23.27
CA GLY A 406 16.84 14.71 -24.40
C GLY A 406 17.14 16.01 -25.11
#